data_0409477b8058f8784eb98df0e71cf81a
#
_entry.id   0409477b8058f8784eb98df0e71cf81a
#
_cell.length_a   1.000
_cell.length_b   1.000
_cell.length_c   1.000
_cell.angle_alpha   90.00
_cell.angle_beta   90.00
_cell.angle_gamma   90.00
#
_symmetry.space_group_name_H-M   'P 1'
#
loop_
_entity.id
_entity.type
_entity.pdbx_description
1 polymer ?
#
loop_
_entity_poly.entity_id
_entity_poly.type
_entity_poly.pdbx_seq_one_letter_code
_entity_poly.pdbx_strand_id
1 'polypeptide(L)'
;MPTAPNTSAPNINAPVAEHDGGALPQLFSFRRCPYAIRARLALAAAEQAYTPIEVALRDKPAALLAASPKGTVPVLVLPSGQVIDESLDIMLWALQRHDPHAWLQPAHGSLQDMLALVRDLDRHFKPLLDRCKYPQRHPEHALHDSRQLALQWLQRLELALASGPWLFGQRLALADAAVFPFVRQFAAIDPPWWDALPLPRLQAWRQRWLALPLFEQVMRKSALPGG
;
A
#
# COMPACT_ATOMS: atom_id res chain seq x y z
N MET A 1 -26.42 9.06 19.50
CA MET A 1 -26.28 7.89 18.64
C MET A 1 -25.21 8.22 17.60
N PRO A 2 -24.05 7.56 17.58
CA PRO A 2 -23.02 7.83 16.58
C PRO A 2 -23.38 7.11 15.28
N THR A 3 -23.41 7.86 14.19
CA THR A 3 -23.62 7.38 12.82
C THR A 3 -22.44 6.51 12.38
N ALA A 4 -22.75 5.32 11.87
CA ALA A 4 -21.78 4.38 11.31
C ALA A 4 -21.07 4.98 10.08
N PRO A 5 -19.77 4.67 9.87
CA PRO A 5 -19.08 5.11 8.65
C PRO A 5 -19.65 4.40 7.43
N ASN A 6 -20.01 5.19 6.43
CA ASN A 6 -20.50 4.76 5.13
C ASN A 6 -19.35 4.05 4.37
N THR A 7 -19.36 2.72 4.34
CA THR A 7 -18.47 1.90 3.52
C THR A 7 -19.08 1.76 2.12
N SER A 8 -18.93 2.79 1.29
CA SER A 8 -19.22 2.67 -0.13
C SER A 8 -18.25 1.67 -0.76
N ALA A 9 -18.78 0.64 -1.41
CA ALA A 9 -17.99 -0.29 -2.21
C ALA A 9 -17.29 0.47 -3.35
N PRO A 10 -16.04 0.10 -3.74
CA PRO A 10 -15.33 0.77 -4.82
C PRO A 10 -16.16 0.64 -6.12
N ASN A 11 -16.40 1.78 -6.76
CA ASN A 11 -17.13 1.83 -8.03
C ASN A 11 -16.19 1.40 -9.16
N ILE A 12 -16.25 0.13 -9.54
CA ILE A 12 -15.41 -0.48 -10.59
C ILE A 12 -15.85 -0.09 -12.03
N ASN A 13 -16.88 0.74 -12.20
CA ASN A 13 -17.44 1.11 -13.50
C ASN A 13 -17.26 2.60 -13.86
N ALA A 14 -16.27 3.29 -13.30
CA ALA A 14 -15.97 4.66 -13.75
C ALA A 14 -15.40 4.61 -15.18
N PRO A 15 -15.92 5.39 -16.14
CA PRO A 15 -15.42 5.38 -17.51
C PRO A 15 -13.96 5.84 -17.55
N VAL A 16 -13.14 5.10 -18.33
CA VAL A 16 -11.76 5.47 -18.64
C VAL A 16 -11.81 6.77 -19.44
N ALA A 17 -11.52 7.90 -18.78
CA ALA A 17 -11.45 9.20 -19.45
C ALA A 17 -10.22 9.24 -20.37
N GLU A 18 -10.46 9.72 -21.58
CA GLU A 18 -9.48 9.92 -22.65
C GLU A 18 -8.34 10.87 -22.24
N HIS A 19 -7.22 10.78 -22.95
CA HIS A 19 -6.01 11.58 -22.75
C HIS A 19 -6.30 13.08 -22.72
N ASP A 20 -6.24 13.66 -21.54
CA ASP A 20 -6.27 15.12 -21.36
C ASP A 20 -4.87 15.70 -21.60
N GLY A 21 -4.82 16.67 -22.52
CA GLY A 21 -3.65 17.31 -23.06
C GLY A 21 -2.47 17.56 -22.12
N GLY A 22 -1.47 16.71 -22.17
CA GLY A 22 -0.09 17.01 -21.77
C GLY A 22 0.23 17.14 -20.29
N ALA A 23 -0.71 17.38 -19.39
CA ALA A 23 -0.46 17.49 -17.95
C ALA A 23 -0.44 16.12 -17.27
N LEU A 24 0.52 15.92 -16.34
CA LEU A 24 0.61 14.67 -15.57
C LEU A 24 -0.25 14.75 -14.31
N PRO A 25 -0.83 13.62 -13.85
CA PRO A 25 -1.41 13.53 -12.51
C PRO A 25 -0.42 13.97 -11.43
N GLN A 26 -0.90 14.60 -10.37
CA GLN A 26 -0.10 14.99 -9.21
C GLN A 26 -0.32 13.99 -8.09
N LEU A 27 0.77 13.43 -7.55
CA LEU A 27 0.71 12.48 -6.43
C LEU A 27 1.28 13.12 -5.16
N PHE A 28 0.42 13.49 -4.22
CA PHE A 28 0.82 13.82 -2.86
C PHE A 28 1.23 12.53 -2.13
N SER A 29 2.46 12.47 -1.66
CA SER A 29 3.05 11.25 -1.15
C SER A 29 4.01 11.54 0.00
N PHE A 30 4.17 10.58 0.90
CA PHE A 30 5.25 10.57 1.87
C PHE A 30 6.07 9.29 1.66
N ARG A 31 7.36 9.45 1.42
CA ARG A 31 8.24 8.36 0.97
C ARG A 31 8.16 7.09 1.81
N ARG A 32 8.05 7.21 3.14
CA ARG A 32 8.04 6.07 4.07
C ARG A 32 6.65 5.58 4.47
N CYS A 33 5.58 6.23 4.00
CA CYS A 33 4.21 5.80 4.28
C CYS A 33 3.88 4.52 3.52
N PRO A 34 3.44 3.43 4.17
CA PRO A 34 3.14 2.17 3.50
C PRO A 34 2.00 2.30 2.48
N TYR A 35 0.99 3.10 2.77
CA TYR A 35 -0.09 3.41 1.84
C TYR A 35 0.42 4.13 0.58
N ALA A 36 1.32 5.12 0.76
CA ALA A 36 1.92 5.82 -0.37
C ALA A 36 2.89 4.93 -1.17
N ILE A 37 3.58 3.99 -0.52
CA ILE A 37 4.46 3.03 -1.21
C ILE A 37 3.64 2.13 -2.11
N ARG A 38 2.52 1.54 -1.63
CA ARG A 38 1.70 0.64 -2.46
C ARG A 38 1.11 1.35 -3.68
N ALA A 39 0.69 2.61 -3.53
CA ALA A 39 0.21 3.42 -4.66
C ALA A 39 1.32 3.66 -5.69
N ARG A 40 2.54 4.06 -5.25
CA ARG A 40 3.68 4.24 -6.14
C ARG A 40 4.11 2.96 -6.84
N LEU A 41 4.04 1.81 -6.16
CA LEU A 41 4.35 0.51 -6.77
C LEU A 41 3.40 0.20 -7.94
N ALA A 42 2.10 0.43 -7.76
CA ALA A 42 1.12 0.20 -8.82
C ALA A 42 1.27 1.20 -9.97
N LEU A 43 1.48 2.50 -9.67
CA LEU A 43 1.74 3.51 -10.69
C LEU A 43 2.97 3.18 -11.53
N ALA A 44 4.07 2.73 -10.88
CA ALA A 44 5.29 2.34 -11.58
C ALA A 44 5.11 1.05 -12.39
N ALA A 45 4.40 0.04 -11.85
CA ALA A 45 4.10 -1.21 -12.57
C ALA A 45 3.18 -0.99 -13.78
N ALA A 46 2.27 -0.03 -13.68
CA ALA A 46 1.38 0.41 -14.76
C ALA A 46 2.06 1.40 -15.72
N GLU A 47 3.34 1.69 -15.54
CA GLU A 47 4.09 2.69 -16.33
C GLU A 47 3.38 4.07 -16.39
N GLN A 48 2.58 4.35 -15.36
CA GLN A 48 1.82 5.60 -15.28
C GLN A 48 2.71 6.73 -14.75
N ALA A 49 3.02 7.67 -15.63
CA ALA A 49 3.76 8.87 -15.26
C ALA A 49 2.91 9.79 -14.36
N TYR A 50 3.56 10.44 -13.40
CA TYR A 50 2.94 11.43 -12.50
C TYR A 50 3.99 12.41 -11.99
N THR A 51 3.53 13.58 -11.49
CA THR A 51 4.35 14.56 -10.80
C THR A 51 4.31 14.26 -9.29
N PRO A 52 5.43 13.85 -8.65
CA PRO A 52 5.46 13.58 -7.23
C PRO A 52 5.51 14.87 -6.41
N ILE A 53 4.67 14.94 -5.37
CA ILE A 53 4.67 16.02 -4.37
C ILE A 53 4.95 15.37 -3.01
N GLU A 54 6.18 15.53 -2.52
CA GLU A 54 6.55 14.99 -1.21
C GLU A 54 5.94 15.84 -0.10
N VAL A 55 5.22 15.21 0.82
CA VAL A 55 4.48 15.86 1.90
C VAL A 55 5.26 15.76 3.21
N ALA A 56 5.50 16.90 3.85
CA ALA A 56 5.91 16.94 5.24
C ALA A 56 4.67 16.78 6.15
N LEU A 57 4.54 15.62 6.82
CA LEU A 57 3.33 15.30 7.60
C LEU A 57 3.03 16.29 8.76
N ARG A 58 4.04 17.06 9.20
CA ARG A 58 3.92 18.08 10.25
C ARG A 58 3.42 19.43 9.70
N ASP A 59 3.68 19.65 8.40
CA ASP A 59 3.32 20.87 7.67
C ASP A 59 2.69 20.46 6.34
N LYS A 60 1.39 20.21 6.38
CA LYS A 60 0.65 19.72 5.22
C LYS A 60 0.35 20.86 4.24
N PRO A 61 0.70 20.71 2.95
CA PRO A 61 0.41 21.72 1.95
C PRO A 61 -1.09 22.01 1.86
N ALA A 62 -1.45 23.29 1.70
CA ALA A 62 -2.84 23.72 1.52
C ALA A 62 -3.50 22.99 0.33
N ALA A 63 -2.76 22.75 -0.74
CA ALA A 63 -3.24 22.00 -1.91
C ALA A 63 -3.65 20.55 -1.56
N LEU A 64 -2.93 19.87 -0.65
CA LEU A 64 -3.33 18.54 -0.16
C LEU A 64 -4.66 18.62 0.59
N LEU A 65 -4.81 19.59 1.50
CA LEU A 65 -6.02 19.74 2.31
C LEU A 65 -7.24 20.15 1.46
N ALA A 66 -7.01 20.94 0.41
CA ALA A 66 -8.04 21.28 -0.57
C ALA A 66 -8.47 20.08 -1.42
N ALA A 67 -7.53 19.20 -1.80
CA ALA A 67 -7.82 18.00 -2.57
C ALA A 67 -8.49 16.90 -1.71
N SER A 68 -8.01 16.70 -0.47
CA SER A 68 -8.58 15.72 0.46
C SER A 68 -8.59 16.27 1.88
N PRO A 69 -9.77 16.58 2.43
CA PRO A 69 -9.92 17.08 3.81
C PRO A 69 -9.41 16.11 4.88
N LYS A 70 -9.28 14.80 4.57
CA LYS A 70 -8.64 13.81 5.44
C LYS A 70 -7.19 14.21 5.76
N GLY A 71 -6.51 14.94 4.85
CA GLY A 71 -5.11 15.35 5.00
C GLY A 71 -4.16 14.17 5.15
N THR A 72 -4.52 13.00 4.60
CA THR A 72 -3.69 11.79 4.57
C THR A 72 -3.02 11.64 3.22
N VAL A 73 -2.00 10.78 3.13
CA VAL A 73 -1.34 10.41 1.88
C VAL A 73 -1.40 8.90 1.67
N PRO A 74 -1.48 8.44 0.41
CA PRO A 74 -1.38 9.19 -0.85
C PRO A 74 -2.70 9.87 -1.25
N VAL A 75 -2.58 10.92 -2.08
CA VAL A 75 -3.69 11.52 -2.83
C VAL A 75 -3.23 11.73 -4.25
N LEU A 76 -3.98 11.24 -5.23
CA LEU A 76 -3.73 11.44 -6.65
C LEU A 76 -4.76 12.43 -7.20
N VAL A 77 -4.28 13.52 -7.80
CA VAL A 77 -5.11 14.53 -8.47
C VAL A 77 -4.87 14.43 -9.97
N LEU A 78 -5.91 14.09 -10.72
CA LEU A 78 -5.83 13.94 -12.17
C LEU A 78 -5.88 15.33 -12.85
N PRO A 79 -5.42 15.45 -14.11
CA PRO A 79 -5.52 16.70 -14.87
C PRO A 79 -6.95 17.22 -15.02
N SER A 80 -7.93 16.33 -15.02
CA SER A 80 -9.37 16.67 -15.03
C SER A 80 -9.87 17.34 -13.75
N GLY A 81 -9.03 17.36 -12.68
CA GLY A 81 -9.43 17.77 -11.34
C GLY A 81 -10.05 16.65 -10.48
N GLN A 82 -10.25 15.46 -11.04
CA GLN A 82 -10.70 14.31 -10.24
C GLN A 82 -9.65 13.94 -9.20
N VAL A 83 -10.10 13.64 -7.98
CA VAL A 83 -9.24 13.25 -6.85
C VAL A 83 -9.49 11.77 -6.49
N ILE A 84 -8.39 11.04 -6.29
CA ILE A 84 -8.40 9.66 -5.77
C ILE A 84 -7.57 9.67 -4.49
N ASP A 85 -8.20 9.51 -3.34
CA ASP A 85 -7.55 9.69 -2.02
C ASP A 85 -7.47 8.40 -1.18
N GLU A 86 -7.80 7.24 -1.79
CA GLU A 86 -7.54 5.94 -1.20
C GLU A 86 -6.44 5.21 -1.99
N SER A 87 -5.44 4.70 -1.27
CA SER A 87 -4.28 4.09 -1.92
C SER A 87 -4.61 2.85 -2.75
N LEU A 88 -5.63 2.06 -2.34
CA LEU A 88 -6.08 0.90 -3.11
C LEU A 88 -6.79 1.34 -4.39
N ASP A 89 -7.57 2.40 -4.34
CA ASP A 89 -8.26 2.95 -5.52
C ASP A 89 -7.25 3.55 -6.52
N ILE A 90 -6.16 4.17 -6.03
CA ILE A 90 -5.04 4.60 -6.88
C ILE A 90 -4.38 3.40 -7.57
N MET A 91 -4.16 2.28 -6.84
CA MET A 91 -3.60 1.06 -7.42
C MET A 91 -4.51 0.51 -8.53
N LEU A 92 -5.81 0.40 -8.25
CA LEU A 92 -6.79 -0.10 -9.21
C LEU A 92 -6.91 0.83 -10.41
N TRP A 93 -6.98 2.14 -10.22
CA TRP A 93 -7.02 3.13 -11.28
C TRP A 93 -5.83 2.99 -12.23
N ALA A 94 -4.62 2.84 -11.71
CA ALA A 94 -3.41 2.70 -12.51
C ALA A 94 -3.43 1.39 -13.31
N LEU A 95 -3.65 0.26 -12.63
CA LEU A 95 -3.58 -1.07 -13.23
C LEU A 95 -4.75 -1.36 -14.20
N GLN A 96 -5.94 -0.77 -13.99
CA GLN A 96 -7.05 -0.88 -14.96
C GLN A 96 -6.76 -0.14 -16.27
N ARG A 97 -5.91 0.87 -16.26
CA ARG A 97 -5.48 1.61 -17.45
C ARG A 97 -4.39 0.87 -18.23
N HIS A 98 -3.42 0.31 -17.52
CA HIS A 98 -2.32 -0.44 -18.11
C HIS A 98 -1.76 -1.43 -17.09
N ASP A 99 -1.85 -2.73 -17.38
CA ASP A 99 -1.37 -3.80 -16.50
C ASP A 99 -0.45 -4.78 -17.26
N PRO A 100 0.74 -4.33 -17.68
CA PRO A 100 1.65 -5.13 -18.51
C PRO A 100 2.17 -6.38 -17.81
N HIS A 101 2.06 -6.40 -16.46
CA HIS A 101 2.52 -7.51 -15.63
C HIS A 101 1.38 -8.40 -15.12
N ALA A 102 0.14 -8.15 -15.56
CA ALA A 102 -1.06 -8.88 -15.17
C ALA A 102 -1.25 -8.99 -13.64
N TRP A 103 -0.99 -7.89 -12.91
CA TRP A 103 -1.16 -7.85 -11.45
C TRP A 103 -2.61 -8.00 -11.00
N LEU A 104 -3.57 -7.64 -11.85
CA LEU A 104 -4.99 -7.85 -11.58
C LEU A 104 -5.45 -9.29 -11.82
N GLN A 105 -4.58 -10.14 -12.41
CA GLN A 105 -4.87 -11.53 -12.77
C GLN A 105 -3.96 -12.47 -11.96
N PRO A 106 -4.34 -12.86 -10.73
CA PRO A 106 -3.51 -13.75 -9.92
C PRO A 106 -3.37 -15.13 -10.55
N ALA A 107 -2.30 -15.87 -10.20
CA ALA A 107 -2.12 -17.25 -10.67
C ALA A 107 -3.10 -18.21 -9.99
N HIS A 108 -3.54 -17.91 -8.77
CA HIS A 108 -4.56 -18.63 -8.02
C HIS A 108 -5.57 -17.67 -7.41
N GLY A 109 -6.84 -18.10 -7.27
CA GLY A 109 -7.90 -17.26 -6.76
C GLY A 109 -8.33 -16.18 -7.76
N SER A 110 -8.85 -15.09 -7.25
CA SER A 110 -9.44 -14.01 -8.03
C SER A 110 -8.96 -12.63 -7.57
N LEU A 111 -9.24 -11.58 -8.36
CA LEU A 111 -9.06 -10.19 -7.94
C LEU A 111 -9.82 -9.90 -6.64
N GLN A 112 -11.02 -10.45 -6.48
CA GLN A 112 -11.84 -10.24 -5.28
C GLN A 112 -11.17 -10.84 -4.03
N ASP A 113 -10.50 -12.00 -4.16
CA ASP A 113 -9.74 -12.60 -3.05
C ASP A 113 -8.54 -11.74 -2.67
N MET A 114 -7.84 -11.17 -3.64
CA MET A 114 -6.75 -10.21 -3.40
C MET A 114 -7.26 -8.96 -2.67
N LEU A 115 -8.38 -8.39 -3.13
CA LEU A 115 -8.99 -7.22 -2.51
C LEU A 115 -9.50 -7.54 -1.09
N ALA A 116 -10.00 -8.75 -0.85
CA ALA A 116 -10.40 -9.20 0.49
C ALA A 116 -9.20 -9.25 1.44
N LEU A 117 -8.06 -9.80 1.00
CA LEU A 117 -6.83 -9.80 1.79
C LEU A 117 -6.34 -8.38 2.11
N VAL A 118 -6.39 -7.46 1.15
CA VAL A 118 -5.97 -6.06 1.37
C VAL A 118 -6.89 -5.36 2.37
N ARG A 119 -8.20 -5.55 2.27
CA ARG A 119 -9.16 -5.02 3.26
C ARG A 119 -8.94 -5.62 4.65
N ASP A 120 -8.64 -6.91 4.73
CA ASP A 120 -8.34 -7.60 5.98
C ASP A 120 -7.04 -7.07 6.62
N LEU A 121 -6.02 -6.80 5.82
CA LEU A 121 -4.80 -6.13 6.27
C LEU A 121 -5.11 -4.75 6.88
N ASP A 122 -5.85 -3.92 6.15
CA ASP A 122 -6.15 -2.55 6.58
C ASP A 122 -7.01 -2.56 7.86
N ARG A 123 -7.93 -3.52 8.00
CA ARG A 123 -8.84 -3.64 9.16
C ARG A 123 -8.19 -4.27 10.39
N HIS A 124 -7.37 -5.30 10.21
CA HIS A 124 -6.90 -6.13 11.32
C HIS A 124 -5.40 -5.99 11.58
N PHE A 125 -4.56 -6.05 10.54
CA PHE A 125 -3.11 -6.01 10.74
C PHE A 125 -2.58 -4.60 10.96
N LYS A 126 -3.10 -3.61 10.24
CA LYS A 126 -2.62 -2.22 10.36
C LYS A 126 -2.77 -1.63 11.77
N PRO A 127 -3.89 -1.83 12.50
CA PRO A 127 -3.98 -1.41 13.89
C PRO A 127 -2.93 -2.07 14.79
N LEU A 128 -2.65 -3.37 14.58
CA LEU A 128 -1.62 -4.10 15.34
C LEU A 128 -0.22 -3.57 15.04
N LEU A 129 0.07 -3.29 13.78
CA LEU A 129 1.31 -2.63 13.36
C LEU A 129 1.50 -1.29 14.08
N ASP A 130 0.46 -0.47 14.17
CA ASP A 130 0.53 0.84 14.84
C ASP A 130 0.77 0.70 16.36
N ARG A 131 0.08 -0.25 17.01
CA ARG A 131 0.31 -0.56 18.45
C ARG A 131 1.74 -1.01 18.70
N CYS A 132 2.27 -1.88 17.84
CA CYS A 132 3.66 -2.34 17.95
C CYS A 132 4.67 -1.23 17.69
N LYS A 133 4.38 -0.32 16.76
CA LYS A 133 5.29 0.76 16.35
C LYS A 133 5.26 1.97 17.29
N TYR A 134 4.09 2.25 17.87
CA TYR A 134 3.84 3.42 18.71
C TYR A 134 3.17 3.02 20.05
N PRO A 135 3.78 2.12 20.84
CA PRO A 135 3.14 1.59 22.06
C PRO A 135 2.75 2.69 23.04
N GLN A 136 3.49 3.80 23.07
CA GLN A 136 3.18 4.95 23.90
C GLN A 136 1.87 5.67 23.54
N ARG A 137 1.32 5.44 22.34
CA ARG A 137 0.02 5.99 21.90
C ARG A 137 -1.14 5.03 22.17
N HIS A 138 -0.82 3.83 22.61
CA HIS A 138 -1.77 2.74 22.83
C HIS A 138 -1.50 2.06 24.19
N PRO A 139 -1.45 2.83 25.30
CA PRO A 139 -1.10 2.29 26.62
C PRO A 139 -2.09 1.25 27.14
N GLU A 140 -3.31 1.24 26.58
CA GLU A 140 -4.37 0.27 26.89
C GLU A 140 -4.10 -1.14 26.30
N HIS A 141 -3.10 -1.27 25.41
CA HIS A 141 -2.73 -2.54 24.77
C HIS A 141 -1.33 -2.97 25.16
N ALA A 142 -1.20 -4.17 25.72
CA ALA A 142 0.11 -4.76 25.96
C ALA A 142 0.83 -5.01 24.62
N LEU A 143 2.11 -4.61 24.53
CA LEU A 143 2.93 -4.80 23.34
C LEU A 143 3.06 -6.28 22.99
N HIS A 144 3.19 -7.14 24.02
CA HIS A 144 3.28 -8.60 23.83
C HIS A 144 2.05 -9.15 23.12
N ASP A 145 0.84 -8.79 23.57
CA ASP A 145 -0.42 -9.27 23.01
C ASP A 145 -0.58 -8.78 21.55
N SER A 146 -0.23 -7.51 21.31
CA SER A 146 -0.26 -6.94 19.96
C SER A 146 0.69 -7.66 19.00
N ARG A 147 1.89 -8.05 19.47
CA ARG A 147 2.85 -8.85 18.69
C ARG A 147 2.33 -10.26 18.42
N GLN A 148 1.70 -10.93 19.40
CA GLN A 148 1.11 -12.25 19.21
C GLN A 148 -0.03 -12.24 18.20
N LEU A 149 -0.94 -11.29 18.28
CA LEU A 149 -2.01 -11.13 17.30
C LEU A 149 -1.48 -10.81 15.90
N ALA A 150 -0.46 -9.96 15.81
CA ALA A 150 0.19 -9.67 14.53
C ALA A 150 0.87 -10.93 13.95
N LEU A 151 1.52 -11.75 14.79
CA LEU A 151 2.13 -13.00 14.37
C LEU A 151 1.08 -13.98 13.82
N GLN A 152 -0.07 -14.13 14.48
CA GLN A 152 -1.18 -14.96 13.99
C GLN A 152 -1.65 -14.50 12.60
N TRP A 153 -1.73 -13.20 12.37
CA TRP A 153 -2.08 -12.66 11.06
C TRP A 153 -1.00 -12.97 10.01
N LEU A 154 0.28 -12.79 10.36
CA LEU A 154 1.42 -13.06 9.47
C LEU A 154 1.55 -14.56 9.13
N GLN A 155 1.18 -15.45 10.02
CA GLN A 155 1.14 -16.91 9.76
C GLN A 155 0.21 -17.26 8.59
N ARG A 156 -0.86 -16.49 8.37
CA ARG A 156 -1.75 -16.68 7.20
C ARG A 156 -1.01 -16.39 5.89
N LEU A 157 -0.13 -15.38 5.87
CA LEU A 157 0.71 -15.09 4.71
C LEU A 157 1.76 -16.18 4.51
N GLU A 158 2.36 -16.69 5.60
CA GLU A 158 3.30 -17.82 5.55
C GLU A 158 2.66 -19.05 4.89
N LEU A 159 1.39 -19.34 5.24
CA LEU A 159 0.63 -20.44 4.65
C LEU A 159 0.28 -20.17 3.16
N ALA A 160 -0.12 -18.95 2.82
CA ALA A 160 -0.41 -18.58 1.44
C ALA A 160 0.82 -18.75 0.53
N LEU A 161 2.01 -18.45 1.04
CA LEU A 161 3.28 -18.62 0.35
C LEU A 161 3.75 -20.07 0.21
N ALA A 162 3.00 -21.04 0.70
CA ALA A 162 3.29 -22.46 0.47
C ALA A 162 3.04 -22.89 -0.99
N SER A 163 2.16 -22.16 -1.72
CA SER A 163 1.81 -22.46 -3.12
C SER A 163 2.75 -21.82 -4.14
N GLY A 164 3.65 -20.93 -3.73
CA GLY A 164 4.56 -20.25 -4.64
C GLY A 164 5.34 -19.11 -4.01
N PRO A 165 6.17 -18.43 -4.80
CA PRO A 165 7.01 -17.34 -4.31
C PRO A 165 6.23 -16.05 -3.99
N TRP A 166 4.95 -15.96 -4.37
CA TRP A 166 4.06 -14.82 -4.19
C TRP A 166 2.76 -15.25 -3.50
N LEU A 167 2.04 -14.31 -2.90
CA LEU A 167 0.84 -14.58 -2.09
C LEU A 167 -0.27 -15.31 -2.84
N PHE A 168 -0.36 -15.11 -4.15
CA PHE A 168 -1.35 -15.74 -5.02
C PHE A 168 -0.69 -16.63 -6.09
N GLY A 169 0.41 -17.31 -5.74
CA GLY A 169 1.05 -18.36 -6.54
C GLY A 169 2.37 -17.96 -7.18
N GLN A 170 2.52 -18.27 -8.49
CA GLN A 170 3.82 -18.21 -9.17
C GLN A 170 4.18 -16.81 -9.70
N ARG A 171 3.23 -15.90 -9.76
CA ARG A 171 3.43 -14.53 -10.29
C ARG A 171 3.11 -13.49 -9.24
N LEU A 172 3.91 -12.41 -9.22
CA LEU A 172 3.64 -11.22 -8.44
C LEU A 172 2.29 -10.64 -8.88
N ALA A 173 1.44 -10.30 -7.90
CA ALA A 173 0.11 -9.77 -8.13
C ALA A 173 -0.17 -8.54 -7.26
N LEU A 174 -1.31 -7.88 -7.47
CA LEU A 174 -1.74 -6.69 -6.73
C LEU A 174 -1.63 -6.87 -5.21
N ALA A 175 -2.04 -8.02 -4.69
CA ALA A 175 -2.00 -8.29 -3.26
C ALA A 175 -0.58 -8.22 -2.68
N ASP A 176 0.42 -8.73 -3.42
CA ASP A 176 1.82 -8.68 -2.98
C ASP A 176 2.29 -7.23 -2.82
N ALA A 177 2.02 -6.38 -3.82
CA ALA A 177 2.39 -4.97 -3.80
C ALA A 177 1.63 -4.18 -2.72
N ALA A 178 0.37 -4.55 -2.47
CA ALA A 178 -0.47 -3.90 -1.47
C ALA A 178 -0.07 -4.25 -0.03
N VAL A 179 0.37 -5.49 0.20
CA VAL A 179 0.69 -6.04 1.54
C VAL A 179 2.14 -5.75 1.94
N PHE A 180 3.07 -5.85 1.00
CA PHE A 180 4.51 -5.76 1.27
C PHE A 180 4.94 -4.52 2.08
N PRO A 181 4.47 -3.29 1.80
CA PRO A 181 4.93 -2.11 2.53
C PRO A 181 4.64 -2.17 4.04
N PHE A 182 3.57 -2.83 4.43
CA PHE A 182 3.15 -2.99 5.83
C PHE A 182 3.97 -4.07 6.54
N VAL A 183 4.17 -5.22 5.91
CA VAL A 183 5.06 -6.28 6.42
C VAL A 183 6.49 -5.76 6.55
N ARG A 184 6.99 -5.03 5.55
CA ARG A 184 8.28 -4.36 5.60
C ARG A 184 8.38 -3.40 6.79
N GLN A 185 7.35 -2.60 7.02
CA GLN A 185 7.33 -1.65 8.14
C GLN A 185 7.30 -2.37 9.48
N PHE A 186 6.53 -3.45 9.60
CA PHE A 186 6.45 -4.27 10.80
C PHE A 186 7.79 -4.93 11.14
N ALA A 187 8.43 -5.57 10.15
CA ALA A 187 9.74 -6.20 10.30
C ALA A 187 10.85 -5.21 10.73
N ALA A 188 10.70 -3.93 10.38
CA ALA A 188 11.67 -2.89 10.74
C ALA A 188 11.48 -2.32 12.16
N ILE A 189 10.47 -2.73 12.91
CA ILE A 189 10.26 -2.30 14.30
C ILE A 189 11.30 -2.95 15.21
N ASP A 190 11.52 -4.25 15.04
CA ASP A 190 12.41 -5.07 15.84
C ASP A 190 13.03 -6.17 14.94
N PRO A 191 14.09 -5.84 14.19
CA PRO A 191 14.68 -6.78 13.23
C PRO A 191 15.16 -8.09 13.87
N PRO A 192 15.83 -8.13 15.05
CA PRO A 192 16.23 -9.38 15.66
C PRO A 192 15.04 -10.28 16.01
N TRP A 193 13.94 -9.70 16.51
CA TRP A 193 12.72 -10.46 16.79
C TRP A 193 12.08 -10.97 15.51
N TRP A 194 12.01 -10.15 14.46
CA TRP A 194 11.50 -10.56 13.16
C TRP A 194 12.28 -11.75 12.57
N ASP A 195 13.61 -11.68 12.61
CA ASP A 195 14.47 -12.71 12.04
C ASP A 195 14.39 -14.05 12.80
N ALA A 196 14.01 -14.01 14.08
CA ALA A 196 13.78 -15.20 14.90
C ALA A 196 12.39 -15.83 14.72
N LEU A 197 11.46 -15.21 13.97
CA LEU A 197 10.12 -15.77 13.77
C LEU A 197 10.15 -17.03 12.89
N PRO A 198 9.31 -18.04 13.18
CA PRO A 198 9.19 -19.24 12.36
C PRO A 198 8.35 -19.01 11.10
N LEU A 199 8.76 -18.01 10.29
CA LEU A 199 8.07 -17.55 9.07
C LEU A 199 9.04 -17.50 7.88
N PRO A 200 9.71 -18.62 7.51
CA PRO A 200 10.80 -18.61 6.54
C PRO A 200 10.35 -18.19 5.13
N ARG A 201 9.14 -18.58 4.69
CA ARG A 201 8.62 -18.18 3.37
C ARG A 201 8.30 -16.69 3.31
N LEU A 202 7.70 -16.15 4.37
CA LEU A 202 7.38 -14.74 4.48
C LEU A 202 8.64 -13.88 4.55
N GLN A 203 9.66 -14.33 5.26
CA GLN A 203 10.98 -13.68 5.30
C GLN A 203 11.62 -13.70 3.90
N ALA A 204 11.61 -14.84 3.20
CA ALA A 204 12.12 -14.95 1.83
C ALA A 204 11.33 -14.08 0.85
N TRP A 205 9.99 -14.03 0.96
CA TRP A 205 9.13 -13.16 0.16
C TRP A 205 9.45 -11.68 0.39
N ARG A 206 9.64 -11.26 1.65
CA ARG A 206 10.06 -9.89 1.99
C ARG A 206 11.42 -9.57 1.37
N GLN A 207 12.40 -10.46 1.46
CA GLN A 207 13.74 -10.26 0.86
C GLN A 207 13.66 -10.16 -0.66
N ARG A 208 12.84 -10.98 -1.31
CA ARG A 208 12.60 -10.90 -2.75
C ARG A 208 12.07 -9.52 -3.14
N TRP A 209 11.11 -8.97 -2.39
CA TRP A 209 10.60 -7.62 -2.61
C TRP A 209 11.67 -6.54 -2.45
N LEU A 210 12.49 -6.63 -1.41
CA LEU A 210 13.57 -5.67 -1.17
C LEU A 210 14.61 -5.66 -2.29
N ALA A 211 14.79 -6.78 -2.98
CA ALA A 211 15.71 -6.93 -4.12
C ALA A 211 15.12 -6.53 -5.47
N LEU A 212 13.81 -6.23 -5.57
CA LEU A 212 13.19 -5.84 -6.82
C LEU A 212 13.61 -4.43 -7.26
N PRO A 213 14.07 -4.25 -8.51
CA PRO A 213 14.38 -2.92 -9.06
C PRO A 213 13.20 -1.95 -8.97
N LEU A 214 11.97 -2.46 -9.14
CA LEU A 214 10.74 -1.68 -8.99
C LEU A 214 10.63 -1.05 -7.59
N PHE A 215 10.95 -1.83 -6.53
CA PHE A 215 10.90 -1.30 -5.17
C PHE A 215 12.01 -0.25 -4.94
N GLU A 216 13.21 -0.50 -5.42
CA GLU A 216 14.30 0.48 -5.39
C GLU A 216 13.89 1.79 -6.08
N GLN A 217 13.32 1.68 -7.28
CA GLN A 217 12.84 2.82 -8.06
C GLN A 217 11.86 3.69 -7.27
N VAL A 218 10.80 3.09 -6.69
CA VAL A 218 9.77 3.85 -5.97
C VAL A 218 10.25 4.40 -4.62
N MET A 219 11.36 3.90 -4.10
CA MET A 219 11.96 4.37 -2.85
C MET A 219 13.06 5.43 -3.05
N ARG A 220 13.45 5.72 -4.29
CA ARG A 220 14.38 6.82 -4.58
C ARG A 220 13.80 8.14 -4.05
N LYS A 221 14.67 8.97 -3.51
CA LYS A 221 14.29 10.33 -3.12
C LYS A 221 13.99 11.11 -4.41
N SER A 222 12.78 11.64 -4.54
CA SER A 222 12.50 12.58 -5.61
C SER A 222 13.44 13.76 -5.46
N ALA A 223 14.13 14.13 -6.53
CA ALA A 223 14.80 15.43 -6.55
C ALA A 223 13.69 16.48 -6.40
N LEU A 224 13.70 17.23 -5.30
CA LEU A 224 12.81 18.36 -5.16
C LEU A 224 13.14 19.32 -6.30
N PRO A 225 12.18 19.80 -7.09
CA PRO A 225 12.43 20.92 -7.95
C PRO A 225 12.66 22.14 -7.06
N GLY A 226 13.93 22.62 -7.01
CA GLY A 226 14.31 23.90 -6.46
C GLY A 226 14.30 23.99 -4.93
N GLY A 227 15.47 23.77 -4.28
CA GLY A 227 15.90 24.55 -3.13
C GLY A 227 16.80 25.66 -3.65
#